data_8a19de74d4d8b088d7e04232144b24d7
#
_entry.id   8a19de74d4d8b088d7e04232144b24d7
#
_cell.length_a   1.000
_cell.length_b   1.000
_cell.length_c   1.000
_cell.angle_alpha   90.00
_cell.angle_beta   90.00
_cell.angle_gamma   90.00
#
_symmetry.space_group_name_H-M   'P 1'
#
loop_
_entity.id
_entity.type
_entity.pdbx_description
1 polymer ?
#
loop_
_entity_poly.entity_id
_entity_poly.type
_entity_poly.pdbx_seq_one_letter_code
_entity_poly.pdbx_strand_id
1 'polypeptide(L)'
;MMIIKRYHVKGEVADTLAPVTGLDDGIGIIVFGICLSIATAILNTGGKINIHTALLDPLKELGLSILLGAALGFLIVLTNKFVFKKYEKHERNDAYLSVAICVVFLSVAAAHFWGLSPILTPMVAGAVFTNFVNKDTFKVQQKTVDKFVPPLMIAFFTLAGADLHLDVLIKAGLVGIIYILGRAIGKFFGAWLGAKISKAPKNVQNYLGLALLPQGGVAIGMVLACVSSFPKEEGVFIQTVVLAGIFIFELIGPVLVKYVFKKTNEIHAENENVPVLTEEKPTIEENKE
;
A
#
# COMPACT_ATOMS: atom_id res chain seq x y z
N MET A 1 8.64 4.39 2.99
CA MET A 1 9.07 3.43 4.05
C MET A 1 10.50 2.95 3.90
N MET A 2 10.97 2.49 2.72
CA MET A 2 12.37 2.04 2.53
C MET A 2 13.41 3.10 2.90
N ILE A 3 13.20 4.37 2.52
CA ILE A 3 14.12 5.47 2.81
C ILE A 3 14.25 5.71 4.32
N ILE A 4 13.14 5.69 5.06
CA ILE A 4 13.14 5.87 6.52
C ILE A 4 13.97 4.76 7.18
N LYS A 5 13.78 3.50 6.76
CA LYS A 5 14.55 2.36 7.29
C LYS A 5 16.03 2.45 6.90
N ARG A 6 16.33 2.83 5.64
CA ARG A 6 17.70 2.88 5.12
C ARG A 6 18.56 3.96 5.78
N TYR A 7 18.00 5.14 6.01
CA TYR A 7 18.72 6.28 6.57
C TYR A 7 18.49 6.48 8.07
N HIS A 8 17.76 5.53 8.73
CA HIS A 8 17.39 5.63 10.14
C HIS A 8 16.79 6.99 10.51
N VAL A 9 15.93 7.50 9.61
CA VAL A 9 15.32 8.82 9.74
C VAL A 9 14.43 8.87 11.00
N LYS A 10 14.64 9.92 11.80
CA LYS A 10 13.82 10.20 12.99
C LYS A 10 13.47 11.68 13.00
N GLY A 11 12.18 11.98 13.13
CA GLY A 11 11.72 13.35 13.18
C GLY A 11 10.21 13.46 12.97
N GLU A 12 9.70 14.68 13.07
CA GLU A 12 8.27 14.97 13.04
C GLU A 12 7.59 14.53 11.73
N VAL A 13 8.26 14.72 10.60
CA VAL A 13 7.73 14.33 9.29
C VAL A 13 7.79 12.81 9.13
N ALA A 14 8.89 12.16 9.50
CA ALA A 14 9.04 10.72 9.41
C ALA A 14 8.03 9.97 10.29
N ASP A 15 7.82 10.45 11.52
CA ASP A 15 6.89 9.85 12.49
C ASP A 15 5.43 10.03 12.05
N THR A 16 5.12 11.15 11.36
CA THR A 16 3.78 11.41 10.82
C THR A 16 3.54 10.68 9.49
N LEU A 17 4.56 10.53 8.65
CA LEU A 17 4.43 9.95 7.31
C LEU A 17 3.90 8.51 7.36
N ALA A 18 4.39 7.68 8.27
CA ALA A 18 4.02 6.27 8.34
C ALA A 18 2.52 6.03 8.63
N PRO A 19 1.94 6.60 9.69
CA PRO A 19 0.52 6.43 9.97
C PRO A 19 -0.36 7.12 8.92
N VAL A 20 0.04 8.29 8.41
CA VAL A 20 -0.74 8.99 7.38
C VAL A 20 -0.78 8.20 6.08
N THR A 21 0.33 7.59 5.64
CA THR A 21 0.33 6.73 4.43
C THR A 21 -0.63 5.56 4.58
N GLY A 22 -0.64 4.89 5.74
CA GLY A 22 -1.56 3.77 5.96
C GLY A 22 -3.04 4.16 5.96
N LEU A 23 -3.37 5.33 6.53
CA LEU A 23 -4.73 5.86 6.51
C LEU A 23 -5.14 6.36 5.12
N ASP A 24 -4.24 6.99 4.39
CA ASP A 24 -4.44 7.46 3.02
C ASP A 24 -4.81 6.30 2.07
N ASP A 25 -4.08 5.20 2.15
CA ASP A 25 -4.37 3.99 1.38
C ASP A 25 -5.75 3.41 1.75
N GLY A 26 -6.08 3.34 3.05
CA GLY A 26 -7.37 2.83 3.51
C GLY A 26 -8.56 3.68 3.06
N ILE A 27 -8.48 4.99 3.26
CA ILE A 27 -9.52 5.94 2.82
C ILE A 27 -9.60 5.93 1.29
N GLY A 28 -8.45 5.88 0.60
CA GLY A 28 -8.38 5.81 -0.86
C GLY A 28 -9.15 4.62 -1.42
N ILE A 29 -9.00 3.43 -0.85
CA ILE A 29 -9.73 2.22 -1.26
C ILE A 29 -11.24 2.38 -1.05
N ILE A 30 -11.66 2.97 0.07
CA ILE A 30 -13.10 3.18 0.36
C ILE A 30 -13.71 4.14 -0.67
N VAL A 31 -13.09 5.30 -0.89
CA VAL A 31 -13.56 6.30 -1.86
C VAL A 31 -13.56 5.72 -3.28
N PHE A 32 -12.49 5.00 -3.64
CA PHE A 32 -12.39 4.32 -4.93
C PHE A 32 -13.52 3.30 -5.12
N GLY A 33 -13.80 2.44 -4.12
CA GLY A 33 -14.88 1.46 -4.19
C GLY A 33 -16.25 2.10 -4.43
N ILE A 34 -16.55 3.20 -3.74
CA ILE A 34 -17.78 3.97 -3.96
C ILE A 34 -17.83 4.54 -5.38
N CYS A 35 -16.75 5.18 -5.85
CA CYS A 35 -16.69 5.75 -7.20
C CYS A 35 -16.82 4.66 -8.29
N LEU A 36 -16.13 3.53 -8.11
CA LEU A 36 -16.18 2.41 -9.05
C LEU A 36 -17.60 1.84 -9.16
N SER A 37 -18.28 1.64 -8.04
CA SER A 37 -19.65 1.13 -8.03
C SER A 37 -20.66 2.10 -8.66
N ILE A 38 -20.50 3.41 -8.42
CA ILE A 38 -21.31 4.42 -9.08
C ILE A 38 -21.08 4.37 -10.60
N ALA A 39 -19.82 4.32 -11.02
CA ALA A 39 -19.47 4.31 -12.44
C ALA A 39 -19.99 3.05 -13.16
N THR A 40 -19.84 1.87 -12.54
CA THR A 40 -20.37 0.61 -13.09
C THR A 40 -21.89 0.57 -13.10
N ALA A 41 -22.56 1.15 -12.10
CA ALA A 41 -24.01 1.29 -12.10
C ALA A 41 -24.51 2.17 -13.25
N ILE A 42 -23.84 3.28 -13.53
CA ILE A 42 -24.16 4.16 -14.67
C ILE A 42 -24.02 3.42 -16.01
N LEU A 43 -22.93 2.67 -16.17
CA LEU A 43 -22.67 1.89 -17.38
C LEU A 43 -23.74 0.81 -17.62
N ASN A 44 -24.08 0.05 -16.57
CA ASN A 44 -25.01 -1.09 -16.66
C ASN A 44 -26.48 -0.66 -16.84
N THR A 45 -26.87 0.53 -16.36
CA THR A 45 -28.27 0.99 -16.39
C THR A 45 -28.57 2.00 -17.51
N GLY A 46 -27.60 2.28 -18.40
CA GLY A 46 -27.78 3.26 -19.49
C GLY A 46 -28.09 4.67 -18.96
N GLY A 47 -27.58 5.05 -17.81
CA GLY A 47 -27.72 6.38 -17.22
C GLY A 47 -28.90 6.56 -16.24
N LYS A 48 -29.69 5.52 -15.97
CA LYS A 48 -30.73 5.56 -14.94
C LYS A 48 -30.11 5.16 -13.60
N ILE A 49 -29.69 6.14 -12.82
CA ILE A 49 -29.11 5.92 -11.49
C ILE A 49 -30.23 5.65 -10.49
N ASN A 50 -30.32 4.43 -9.99
CA ASN A 50 -31.05 4.16 -8.77
C ASN A 50 -30.11 4.46 -7.58
N ILE A 51 -30.24 5.64 -6.97
CA ILE A 51 -29.40 6.14 -5.89
C ILE A 51 -29.30 5.12 -4.74
N HIS A 52 -30.35 4.37 -4.51
CA HIS A 52 -30.41 3.38 -3.45
C HIS A 52 -29.44 2.18 -3.70
N THR A 53 -29.40 1.64 -4.90
CA THR A 53 -28.47 0.55 -5.28
C THR A 53 -27.05 1.08 -5.47
N ALA A 54 -26.90 2.24 -6.07
CA ALA A 54 -25.59 2.85 -6.30
C ALA A 54 -24.83 3.23 -5.02
N LEU A 55 -25.52 3.43 -3.89
CA LEU A 55 -24.87 3.75 -2.61
C LEU A 55 -24.86 2.58 -1.63
N LEU A 56 -25.92 1.76 -1.59
CA LEU A 56 -26.00 0.68 -0.60
C LEU A 56 -25.17 -0.55 -0.98
N ASP A 57 -25.05 -0.87 -2.26
CA ASP A 57 -24.28 -2.04 -2.67
C ASP A 57 -22.78 -1.88 -2.39
N PRO A 58 -22.13 -0.72 -2.66
CA PRO A 58 -20.76 -0.47 -2.21
C PRO A 58 -20.60 -0.52 -0.70
N LEU A 59 -21.53 0.06 0.05
CA LEU A 59 -21.46 0.05 1.51
C LEU A 59 -21.57 -1.37 2.08
N LYS A 60 -22.42 -2.21 1.50
CA LYS A 60 -22.52 -3.63 1.85
C LYS A 60 -21.22 -4.38 1.51
N GLU A 61 -20.68 -4.17 0.29
CA GLU A 61 -19.42 -4.75 -0.15
C GLU A 61 -18.29 -4.39 0.81
N LEU A 62 -18.15 -3.09 1.15
CA LEU A 62 -17.15 -2.61 2.10
C LEU A 62 -17.36 -3.21 3.50
N GLY A 63 -18.59 -3.20 4.02
CA GLY A 63 -18.91 -3.76 5.33
C GLY A 63 -18.60 -5.25 5.42
N LEU A 64 -19.00 -6.03 4.40
CA LEU A 64 -18.72 -7.46 4.33
C LEU A 64 -17.22 -7.74 4.13
N SER A 65 -16.51 -6.93 3.35
CA SER A 65 -15.05 -7.03 3.19
C SER A 65 -14.31 -6.82 4.51
N ILE A 66 -14.76 -5.85 5.31
CA ILE A 66 -14.22 -5.59 6.65
C ILE A 66 -14.51 -6.77 7.59
N LEU A 67 -15.72 -7.30 7.59
CA LEU A 67 -16.10 -8.46 8.41
C LEU A 67 -15.29 -9.70 8.05
N LEU A 68 -15.19 -10.02 6.75
CA LEU A 68 -14.40 -11.15 6.26
C LEU A 68 -12.92 -10.97 6.60
N GLY A 69 -12.37 -9.79 6.35
CA GLY A 69 -10.99 -9.45 6.69
C GLY A 69 -10.72 -9.59 8.19
N ALA A 70 -11.62 -9.11 9.03
CA ALA A 70 -11.51 -9.26 10.47
C ALA A 70 -11.53 -10.74 10.90
N ALA A 71 -12.46 -11.54 10.37
CA ALA A 71 -12.54 -12.98 10.66
C ALA A 71 -11.24 -13.71 10.28
N LEU A 72 -10.69 -13.43 9.09
CA LEU A 72 -9.43 -14.01 8.63
C LEU A 72 -8.24 -13.50 9.44
N GLY A 73 -8.23 -12.23 9.85
CA GLY A 73 -7.22 -11.67 10.74
C GLY A 73 -7.21 -12.36 12.11
N PHE A 74 -8.37 -12.61 12.70
CA PHE A 74 -8.48 -13.41 13.93
C PHE A 74 -8.03 -14.86 13.72
N LEU A 75 -8.31 -15.46 12.57
CA LEU A 75 -7.82 -16.80 12.23
C LEU A 75 -6.28 -16.84 12.24
N ILE A 76 -5.60 -15.80 11.69
CA ILE A 76 -4.14 -15.73 11.76
C ILE A 76 -3.65 -15.63 13.21
N VAL A 77 -4.30 -14.80 14.04
CA VAL A 77 -3.93 -14.67 15.45
C VAL A 77 -4.08 -16.01 16.18
N LEU A 78 -5.17 -16.75 15.92
CA LEU A 78 -5.40 -18.07 16.49
C LEU A 78 -4.35 -19.08 16.02
N THR A 79 -4.08 -19.16 14.71
CA THR A 79 -3.07 -20.07 14.15
C THR A 79 -1.69 -19.77 14.73
N ASN A 80 -1.32 -18.49 14.85
CA ASN A 80 -0.07 -18.09 15.50
C ASN A 80 0.00 -18.58 16.96
N LYS A 81 -1.08 -18.49 17.71
CA LYS A 81 -1.12 -18.94 19.11
C LYS A 81 -0.97 -20.45 19.26
N PHE A 82 -1.57 -21.24 18.34
CA PHE A 82 -1.58 -22.70 18.40
C PHE A 82 -0.39 -23.35 17.69
N VAL A 83 -0.03 -22.88 16.50
CA VAL A 83 1.03 -23.46 15.65
C VAL A 83 2.40 -23.17 16.25
N PHE A 84 2.62 -21.94 16.75
CA PHE A 84 3.94 -21.51 17.20
C PHE A 84 4.34 -21.99 18.61
N LYS A 85 3.43 -22.59 19.35
CA LYS A 85 3.77 -23.31 20.58
C LYS A 85 4.53 -24.61 20.30
N LYS A 86 4.46 -25.11 19.05
CA LYS A 86 4.96 -26.43 18.64
C LYS A 86 6.28 -26.39 17.84
N TYR A 87 6.67 -25.24 17.27
CA TYR A 87 7.87 -25.15 16.41
C TYR A 87 9.07 -24.54 17.13
N GLU A 88 10.28 -25.04 16.83
CA GLU A 88 11.54 -24.47 17.33
C GLU A 88 11.80 -23.08 16.72
N LYS A 89 12.66 -22.30 17.42
CA LYS A 89 12.87 -20.87 17.12
C LYS A 89 13.37 -20.60 15.68
N HIS A 90 14.05 -21.55 15.05
CA HIS A 90 14.62 -21.42 13.71
C HIS A 90 13.57 -21.69 12.62
N GLU A 91 12.69 -22.66 12.80
CA GLU A 91 11.63 -23.03 11.86
C GLU A 91 10.45 -22.04 11.87
N ARG A 92 10.36 -21.19 12.91
CA ARG A 92 9.26 -20.22 13.06
C ARG A 92 9.21 -19.18 11.95
N ASN A 93 10.34 -18.76 11.40
CA ASN A 93 10.37 -17.70 10.40
C ASN A 93 9.69 -18.15 9.08
N ASP A 94 10.00 -19.35 8.63
CA ASP A 94 9.43 -19.91 7.39
C ASP A 94 7.94 -20.23 7.57
N ALA A 95 7.57 -20.73 8.76
CA ALA A 95 6.16 -20.93 9.10
C ALA A 95 5.37 -19.61 9.15
N TYR A 96 5.96 -18.53 9.69
CA TYR A 96 5.32 -17.21 9.69
C TYR A 96 5.09 -16.67 8.27
N LEU A 97 6.08 -16.81 7.38
CA LEU A 97 5.94 -16.38 5.99
C LEU A 97 4.88 -17.19 5.27
N SER A 98 4.91 -18.52 5.43
CA SER A 98 3.94 -19.41 4.80
C SER A 98 2.51 -19.12 5.23
N VAL A 99 2.28 -18.90 6.53
CA VAL A 99 0.95 -18.53 7.05
C VAL A 99 0.52 -17.17 6.50
N ALA A 100 1.41 -16.17 6.47
CA ALA A 100 1.07 -14.87 5.93
C ALA A 100 0.68 -14.93 4.45
N ILE A 101 1.44 -15.65 3.64
CA ILE A 101 1.15 -15.86 2.21
C ILE A 101 -0.17 -16.62 2.03
N CYS A 102 -0.37 -17.73 2.75
CA CYS A 102 -1.61 -18.49 2.68
C CYS A 102 -2.84 -17.65 3.02
N VAL A 103 -2.76 -16.81 4.05
CA VAL A 103 -3.89 -15.98 4.44
C VAL A 103 -4.15 -14.86 3.44
N VAL A 104 -3.11 -14.26 2.87
CA VAL A 104 -3.28 -13.27 1.79
C VAL A 104 -4.01 -13.91 0.61
N PHE A 105 -3.54 -15.06 0.11
CA PHE A 105 -4.21 -15.77 -0.99
C PHE A 105 -5.63 -16.21 -0.65
N LEU A 106 -5.85 -16.73 0.57
CA LEU A 106 -7.17 -17.11 1.04
C LEU A 106 -8.11 -15.89 1.12
N SER A 107 -7.60 -14.76 1.60
CA SER A 107 -8.37 -13.51 1.70
C SER A 107 -8.78 -13.00 0.32
N VAL A 108 -7.86 -13.02 -0.65
CA VAL A 108 -8.15 -12.60 -2.03
C VAL A 108 -9.11 -13.56 -2.70
N ALA A 109 -8.90 -14.88 -2.57
CA ALA A 109 -9.77 -15.89 -3.14
C ALA A 109 -11.20 -15.84 -2.56
N ALA A 110 -11.31 -15.72 -1.23
CA ALA A 110 -12.60 -15.61 -0.55
C ALA A 110 -13.32 -14.31 -0.93
N ALA A 111 -12.60 -13.19 -0.97
CA ALA A 111 -13.16 -11.91 -1.42
C ALA A 111 -13.70 -12.01 -2.85
N HIS A 112 -12.93 -12.59 -3.76
CA HIS A 112 -13.35 -12.78 -5.14
C HIS A 112 -14.59 -13.69 -5.25
N PHE A 113 -14.62 -14.79 -4.49
CA PHE A 113 -15.74 -15.74 -4.52
C PHE A 113 -17.05 -15.11 -4.04
N TRP A 114 -17.02 -14.21 -3.06
CA TRP A 114 -18.20 -13.52 -2.53
C TRP A 114 -18.47 -12.15 -3.17
N GLY A 115 -17.73 -11.75 -4.20
CA GLY A 115 -17.88 -10.44 -4.84
C GLY A 115 -17.54 -9.28 -3.90
N LEU A 116 -16.52 -9.47 -3.05
CA LEU A 116 -16.02 -8.49 -2.08
C LEU A 116 -14.70 -7.89 -2.55
N SER A 117 -14.23 -6.85 -1.87
CA SER A 117 -12.98 -6.17 -2.22
C SER A 117 -11.75 -7.05 -1.95
N PRO A 118 -11.00 -7.49 -2.98
CA PRO A 118 -9.80 -8.31 -2.83
C PRO A 118 -8.60 -7.53 -2.29
N ILE A 119 -8.71 -6.21 -2.15
CA ILE A 119 -7.68 -5.33 -1.60
C ILE A 119 -7.98 -5.03 -0.13
N LEU A 120 -9.24 -4.63 0.17
CA LEU A 120 -9.65 -4.24 1.50
C LEU A 120 -9.64 -5.44 2.47
N THR A 121 -10.08 -6.61 2.02
CA THR A 121 -10.17 -7.81 2.86
C THR A 121 -8.80 -8.20 3.48
N PRO A 122 -7.72 -8.42 2.71
CA PRO A 122 -6.42 -8.75 3.29
C PRO A 122 -5.80 -7.58 4.07
N MET A 123 -6.10 -6.32 3.71
CA MET A 123 -5.64 -5.16 4.46
C MET A 123 -6.25 -5.13 5.87
N VAL A 124 -7.55 -5.38 6.01
CA VAL A 124 -8.22 -5.49 7.32
C VAL A 124 -7.71 -6.69 8.10
N ALA A 125 -7.47 -7.84 7.44
CA ALA A 125 -6.89 -9.01 8.10
C ALA A 125 -5.51 -8.69 8.70
N GLY A 126 -4.66 -7.97 7.96
CA GLY A 126 -3.38 -7.48 8.45
C GLY A 126 -3.50 -6.50 9.61
N ALA A 127 -4.46 -5.57 9.55
CA ALA A 127 -4.72 -4.62 10.63
C ALA A 127 -5.16 -5.32 11.91
N VAL A 128 -6.09 -6.27 11.83
CA VAL A 128 -6.51 -7.09 12.99
C VAL A 128 -5.34 -7.87 13.54
N PHE A 129 -4.58 -8.56 12.69
CA PHE A 129 -3.39 -9.29 13.11
C PHE A 129 -2.42 -8.40 13.90
N THR A 130 -2.08 -7.22 13.36
CA THR A 130 -1.13 -6.29 13.98
C THR A 130 -1.58 -5.82 15.37
N ASN A 131 -2.88 -5.64 15.56
CA ASN A 131 -3.44 -5.16 16.83
C ASN A 131 -3.56 -6.24 17.91
N PHE A 132 -3.75 -7.49 17.52
CA PHE A 132 -4.03 -8.59 18.46
C PHE A 132 -2.86 -9.55 18.67
N VAL A 133 -1.77 -9.44 17.90
CA VAL A 133 -0.58 -10.26 18.07
C VAL A 133 0.40 -9.64 19.05
N ASN A 134 1.21 -10.47 19.72
CA ASN A 134 2.29 -10.01 20.59
C ASN A 134 3.33 -9.21 19.80
N LYS A 135 3.85 -8.11 20.38
CA LYS A 135 4.85 -7.22 19.75
C LYS A 135 6.10 -7.96 19.27
N ASP A 136 6.56 -8.98 19.99
CA ASP A 136 7.75 -9.73 19.61
C ASP A 136 7.47 -10.65 18.41
N THR A 137 6.32 -11.31 18.39
CA THR A 137 5.86 -12.11 17.24
C THR A 137 5.67 -11.24 16.01
N PHE A 138 5.06 -10.06 16.16
CA PHE A 138 4.90 -9.09 15.09
C PHE A 138 6.24 -8.67 14.49
N LYS A 139 7.24 -8.32 15.32
CA LYS A 139 8.57 -7.91 14.85
C LYS A 139 9.27 -9.02 14.04
N VAL A 140 9.15 -10.27 14.48
CA VAL A 140 9.76 -11.41 13.77
C VAL A 140 9.07 -11.60 12.42
N GLN A 141 7.75 -11.60 12.40
CA GLN A 141 6.98 -11.77 11.17
C GLN A 141 7.20 -10.61 10.20
N GLN A 142 7.21 -9.37 10.70
CA GLN A 142 7.50 -8.20 9.90
C GLN A 142 8.87 -8.29 9.23
N LYS A 143 9.94 -8.68 9.97
CA LYS A 143 11.27 -8.85 9.40
C LYS A 143 11.29 -9.89 8.28
N THR A 144 10.54 -10.98 8.43
CA THR A 144 10.49 -12.06 7.44
C THR A 144 9.74 -11.60 6.18
N VAL A 145 8.59 -10.94 6.34
CA VAL A 145 7.83 -10.36 5.22
C VAL A 145 8.63 -9.25 4.52
N ASP A 146 9.30 -8.38 5.27
CA ASP A 146 10.14 -7.31 4.73
C ASP A 146 11.28 -7.83 3.83
N LYS A 147 11.77 -9.06 4.03
CA LYS A 147 12.75 -9.71 3.15
C LYS A 147 12.12 -10.23 1.86
N PHE A 148 10.86 -10.66 1.92
CA PHE A 148 10.14 -11.23 0.77
C PHE A 148 9.51 -10.16 -0.13
N VAL A 149 9.16 -9.00 0.41
CA VAL A 149 8.53 -7.91 -0.33
C VAL A 149 9.39 -7.36 -1.49
N PRO A 150 10.70 -7.10 -1.35
CA PRO A 150 11.50 -6.51 -2.43
C PRO A 150 11.49 -7.31 -3.75
N PRO A 151 11.74 -8.64 -3.78
CA PRO A 151 11.66 -9.41 -5.03
C PRO A 151 10.25 -9.42 -5.63
N LEU A 152 9.20 -9.44 -4.80
CA LEU A 152 7.82 -9.29 -5.28
C LEU A 152 7.58 -7.94 -5.95
N MET A 153 8.09 -6.86 -5.35
CA MET A 153 7.97 -5.52 -5.92
C MET A 153 8.71 -5.39 -7.25
N ILE A 154 9.91 -5.98 -7.37
CA ILE A 154 10.65 -6.01 -8.65
C ILE A 154 9.82 -6.74 -9.72
N ALA A 155 9.35 -7.95 -9.44
CA ALA A 155 8.52 -8.71 -10.36
C ALA A 155 7.24 -7.94 -10.76
N PHE A 156 6.59 -7.36 -9.77
CA PHE A 156 5.37 -6.58 -9.94
C PHE A 156 5.58 -5.35 -10.84
N PHE A 157 6.58 -4.50 -10.57
CA PHE A 157 6.86 -3.34 -11.41
C PHE A 157 7.36 -3.70 -12.80
N THR A 158 8.05 -4.83 -12.96
CA THR A 158 8.46 -5.35 -14.27
C THR A 158 7.23 -5.74 -15.08
N LEU A 159 6.28 -6.48 -14.50
CA LEU A 159 5.04 -6.87 -15.16
C LEU A 159 4.17 -5.64 -15.47
N ALA A 160 4.00 -4.73 -14.51
CA ALA A 160 3.25 -3.49 -14.72
C ALA A 160 3.87 -2.61 -15.83
N GLY A 161 5.20 -2.59 -15.91
CA GLY A 161 5.90 -1.90 -17.00
C GLY A 161 5.70 -2.58 -18.36
N ALA A 162 5.63 -3.91 -18.39
CA ALA A 162 5.35 -4.68 -19.62
C ALA A 162 3.90 -4.46 -20.11
N ASP A 163 2.96 -4.25 -19.20
CA ASP A 163 1.56 -3.94 -19.50
C ASP A 163 1.33 -2.47 -19.90
N LEU A 164 2.36 -1.64 -19.89
CA LEU A 164 2.23 -0.24 -20.24
C LEU A 164 2.12 -0.07 -21.76
N HIS A 165 0.95 0.30 -22.25
CA HIS A 165 0.68 0.57 -23.66
C HIS A 165 1.09 2.00 -24.04
N LEU A 166 2.30 2.16 -24.59
CA LEU A 166 2.84 3.48 -24.96
C LEU A 166 2.02 4.22 -26.04
N ASP A 167 1.41 3.48 -26.95
CA ASP A 167 0.51 4.01 -27.98
C ASP A 167 -0.77 4.61 -27.35
N VAL A 168 -1.32 3.98 -26.32
CA VAL A 168 -2.46 4.47 -25.56
C VAL A 168 -2.04 5.66 -24.70
N LEU A 169 -0.84 5.66 -24.14
CA LEU A 169 -0.31 6.78 -23.36
C LEU A 169 -0.17 8.04 -24.20
N ILE A 170 0.32 7.93 -25.44
CA ILE A 170 0.43 9.06 -26.37
C ILE A 170 -0.96 9.60 -26.72
N LYS A 171 -1.95 8.72 -26.93
CA LYS A 171 -3.35 9.12 -27.16
C LYS A 171 -4.01 9.74 -25.92
N ALA A 172 -3.63 9.28 -24.73
CA ALA A 172 -4.11 9.87 -23.47
C ALA A 172 -3.66 11.34 -23.29
N GLY A 173 -2.46 11.69 -23.82
CA GLY A 173 -1.96 13.06 -23.94
C GLY A 173 -2.30 13.98 -22.75
N LEU A 174 -3.21 14.92 -23.01
CA LEU A 174 -3.63 15.92 -22.02
C LEU A 174 -4.28 15.27 -20.75
N VAL A 175 -5.05 14.20 -20.91
CA VAL A 175 -5.70 13.53 -19.77
C VAL A 175 -4.67 12.95 -18.81
N GLY A 176 -3.61 12.32 -19.33
CA GLY A 176 -2.50 11.82 -18.52
C GLY A 176 -1.79 12.93 -17.74
N ILE A 177 -1.52 14.06 -18.41
CA ILE A 177 -0.89 15.22 -17.77
C ILE A 177 -1.79 15.79 -16.66
N ILE A 178 -3.10 15.98 -16.95
CA ILE A 178 -4.08 16.47 -15.96
C ILE A 178 -4.16 15.53 -14.77
N TYR A 179 -4.16 14.21 -15.00
CA TYR A 179 -4.17 13.21 -13.94
C TYR A 179 -2.94 13.34 -13.03
N ILE A 180 -1.73 13.40 -13.61
CA ILE A 180 -0.48 13.49 -12.85
C ILE A 180 -0.43 14.79 -12.04
N LEU A 181 -0.72 15.93 -12.67
CA LEU A 181 -0.73 17.22 -12.00
C LEU A 181 -1.83 17.32 -10.95
N GLY A 182 -3.05 16.91 -11.28
CA GLY A 182 -4.18 16.92 -10.36
C GLY A 182 -3.92 16.07 -9.12
N ARG A 183 -3.31 14.89 -9.30
CA ARG A 183 -2.90 14.04 -8.20
C ARG A 183 -1.82 14.68 -7.33
N ALA A 184 -0.75 15.23 -7.93
CA ALA A 184 0.33 15.88 -7.19
C ALA A 184 -0.20 17.06 -6.37
N ILE A 185 -1.02 17.91 -6.99
CA ILE A 185 -1.66 19.06 -6.35
C ILE A 185 -2.60 18.60 -5.24
N GLY A 186 -3.47 17.62 -5.51
CA GLY A 186 -4.41 17.10 -4.54
C GLY A 186 -3.75 16.51 -3.29
N LYS A 187 -2.69 15.72 -3.48
CA LYS A 187 -1.89 15.16 -2.37
C LYS A 187 -1.20 16.25 -1.55
N PHE A 188 -0.57 17.21 -2.22
CA PHE A 188 0.11 18.29 -1.54
C PHE A 188 -0.85 19.16 -0.73
N PHE A 189 -1.91 19.65 -1.37
CA PHE A 189 -2.89 20.51 -0.70
C PHE A 189 -3.71 19.77 0.36
N GLY A 190 -4.08 18.51 0.12
CA GLY A 190 -4.79 17.68 1.09
C GLY A 190 -3.97 17.47 2.37
N ALA A 191 -2.70 17.09 2.21
CA ALA A 191 -1.79 16.91 3.34
C ALA A 191 -1.52 18.23 4.08
N TRP A 192 -1.30 19.33 3.36
CA TRP A 192 -1.12 20.67 3.93
C TRP A 192 -2.34 21.12 4.72
N LEU A 193 -3.54 20.97 4.15
CA LEU A 193 -4.78 21.36 4.79
C LEU A 193 -5.04 20.53 6.04
N GLY A 194 -4.87 19.21 5.97
CA GLY A 194 -5.01 18.30 7.10
C GLY A 194 -4.03 18.62 8.22
N ALA A 195 -2.75 18.82 7.89
CA ALA A 195 -1.72 19.20 8.86
C ALA A 195 -1.97 20.57 9.47
N LYS A 196 -2.53 21.52 8.72
CA LYS A 196 -2.88 22.86 9.22
C LYS A 196 -4.08 22.81 10.16
N ILE A 197 -5.12 22.06 9.84
CA ILE A 197 -6.32 21.90 10.68
C ILE A 197 -5.94 21.21 12.00
N SER A 198 -5.09 20.18 11.94
CA SER A 198 -4.60 19.46 13.13
C SER A 198 -3.55 20.23 13.93
N LYS A 199 -3.17 21.44 13.49
CA LYS A 199 -2.11 22.27 14.11
C LYS A 199 -0.77 21.51 14.24
N ALA A 200 -0.46 20.64 13.28
CA ALA A 200 0.80 19.90 13.23
C ALA A 200 2.01 20.85 13.16
N PRO A 201 3.23 20.39 13.49
CA PRO A 201 4.45 21.17 13.34
C PRO A 201 4.63 21.75 11.94
N LYS A 202 5.29 22.90 11.81
CA LYS A 202 5.47 23.58 10.51
C LYS A 202 6.16 22.72 9.46
N ASN A 203 7.12 21.89 9.87
CA ASN A 203 7.80 20.95 8.96
C ASN A 203 6.80 19.95 8.36
N VAL A 204 5.90 19.40 9.18
CA VAL A 204 4.84 18.49 8.73
C VAL A 204 3.90 19.20 7.77
N GLN A 205 3.45 20.42 8.11
CA GLN A 205 2.54 21.20 7.26
C GLN A 205 3.14 21.46 5.87
N ASN A 206 4.43 21.77 5.78
CA ASN A 206 5.04 22.20 4.53
C ASN A 206 5.58 21.05 3.67
N TYR A 207 5.97 19.94 4.28
CA TYR A 207 6.74 18.91 3.60
C TYR A 207 6.07 17.53 3.54
N LEU A 208 5.05 17.25 4.38
CA LEU A 208 4.35 15.96 4.39
C LEU A 208 3.76 15.62 3.02
N GLY A 209 3.14 16.60 2.34
CA GLY A 209 2.53 16.39 1.03
C GLY A 209 3.52 15.94 -0.04
N LEU A 210 4.75 16.47 -0.03
CA LEU A 210 5.81 16.02 -0.94
C LEU A 210 6.28 14.60 -0.63
N ALA A 211 6.34 14.23 0.66
CA ALA A 211 6.72 12.89 1.08
C ALA A 211 5.65 11.82 0.79
N LEU A 212 4.39 12.23 0.59
CA LEU A 212 3.25 11.37 0.25
C LEU A 212 3.06 11.16 -1.27
N LEU A 213 3.87 11.79 -2.13
CA LEU A 213 3.74 11.68 -3.59
C LEU A 213 4.06 10.27 -4.13
N PRO A 214 5.08 9.53 -3.62
CA PRO A 214 5.31 8.15 -4.05
C PRO A 214 4.05 7.30 -3.88
N GLN A 215 3.76 6.46 -4.88
CA GLN A 215 2.53 5.66 -4.92
C GLN A 215 2.86 4.24 -5.34
N GLY A 216 2.44 3.27 -4.55
CA GLY A 216 2.78 1.88 -4.77
C GLY A 216 1.58 0.96 -5.06
N GLY A 217 1.67 -0.26 -4.54
CA GLY A 217 0.83 -1.40 -4.86
C GLY A 217 -0.69 -1.22 -4.76
N VAL A 218 -1.18 -0.39 -3.83
CA VAL A 218 -2.63 -0.16 -3.67
C VAL A 218 -3.24 0.45 -4.93
N ALA A 219 -2.56 1.43 -5.53
CA ALA A 219 -3.06 2.07 -6.74
C ALA A 219 -3.14 1.10 -7.93
N ILE A 220 -2.19 0.17 -8.05
CA ILE A 220 -2.23 -0.84 -9.11
C ILE A 220 -3.36 -1.84 -8.86
N GLY A 221 -3.57 -2.24 -7.59
CA GLY A 221 -4.72 -3.06 -7.25
C GLY A 221 -6.05 -2.41 -7.64
N MET A 222 -6.21 -1.11 -7.38
CA MET A 222 -7.39 -0.35 -7.81
C MET A 222 -7.53 -0.31 -9.34
N VAL A 223 -6.43 -0.15 -10.07
CA VAL A 223 -6.42 -0.19 -11.53
C VAL A 223 -6.88 -1.55 -12.08
N LEU A 224 -6.39 -2.65 -11.51
CA LEU A 224 -6.82 -3.99 -11.91
C LEU A 224 -8.32 -4.21 -11.67
N ALA A 225 -8.88 -3.64 -10.59
CA ALA A 225 -10.32 -3.63 -10.36
C ALA A 225 -11.07 -2.82 -11.44
N CYS A 226 -10.53 -1.69 -11.89
CA CYS A 226 -11.09 -0.96 -13.04
C CYS A 226 -11.09 -1.80 -14.32
N VAL A 227 -9.96 -2.42 -14.67
CA VAL A 227 -9.83 -3.25 -15.88
C VAL A 227 -10.85 -4.38 -15.91
N SER A 228 -11.14 -4.98 -14.75
CA SER A 228 -12.13 -6.06 -14.65
C SER A 228 -13.60 -5.56 -14.66
N SER A 229 -13.84 -4.30 -14.35
CA SER A 229 -15.18 -3.73 -14.16
C SER A 229 -15.66 -2.88 -15.33
N PHE A 230 -14.74 -2.36 -16.14
CA PHE A 230 -15.05 -1.52 -17.32
C PHE A 230 -14.92 -2.30 -18.63
N PRO A 231 -15.56 -1.83 -19.73
CA PRO A 231 -15.30 -2.34 -21.07
C PRO A 231 -13.79 -2.28 -21.38
N LYS A 232 -13.33 -3.19 -22.25
CA LYS A 232 -11.90 -3.42 -22.46
C LYS A 232 -11.11 -2.16 -22.85
N GLU A 233 -11.68 -1.32 -23.70
CA GLU A 233 -11.01 -0.10 -24.19
C GLU A 233 -10.82 0.92 -23.08
N GLU A 234 -11.87 1.20 -22.32
CA GLU A 234 -11.86 2.14 -21.20
C GLU A 234 -10.98 1.61 -20.05
N GLY A 235 -11.06 0.33 -19.76
CA GLY A 235 -10.23 -0.32 -18.73
C GLY A 235 -8.75 -0.20 -19.05
N VAL A 236 -8.33 -0.50 -20.29
CA VAL A 236 -6.95 -0.37 -20.75
C VAL A 236 -6.50 1.10 -20.74
N PHE A 237 -7.37 2.03 -21.12
CA PHE A 237 -7.08 3.46 -21.08
C PHE A 237 -6.78 3.92 -19.65
N ILE A 238 -7.67 3.61 -18.71
CA ILE A 238 -7.49 3.96 -17.28
C ILE A 238 -6.21 3.31 -16.75
N GLN A 239 -5.98 2.04 -17.03
CA GLN A 239 -4.77 1.31 -16.64
C GLN A 239 -3.51 2.03 -17.11
N THR A 240 -3.45 2.36 -18.39
CA THR A 240 -2.27 2.99 -19.00
C THR A 240 -1.97 4.35 -18.39
N VAL A 241 -2.99 5.20 -18.21
CA VAL A 241 -2.83 6.53 -17.62
C VAL A 241 -2.34 6.45 -16.17
N VAL A 242 -2.94 5.57 -15.38
CA VAL A 242 -2.58 5.42 -13.95
C VAL A 242 -1.22 4.77 -13.79
N LEU A 243 -0.89 3.73 -14.57
CA LEU A 243 0.44 3.09 -14.54
C LEU A 243 1.55 4.07 -14.93
N ALA A 244 1.33 4.91 -15.94
CA ALA A 244 2.28 5.96 -16.32
C ALA A 244 2.49 6.97 -15.17
N GLY A 245 1.42 7.37 -14.49
CA GLY A 245 1.51 8.22 -13.30
C GLY A 245 2.28 7.57 -12.16
N ILE A 246 2.01 6.29 -11.88
CA ILE A 246 2.73 5.52 -10.86
C ILE A 246 4.21 5.46 -11.20
N PHE A 247 4.56 5.13 -12.45
CA PHE A 247 5.96 5.07 -12.89
C PHE A 247 6.70 6.39 -12.64
N ILE A 248 6.08 7.52 -12.99
CA ILE A 248 6.67 8.85 -12.77
C ILE A 248 6.85 9.13 -11.27
N PHE A 249 5.83 8.87 -10.45
CA PHE A 249 5.89 9.13 -9.02
C PHE A 249 6.84 8.19 -8.29
N GLU A 250 6.98 6.94 -8.71
CA GLU A 250 7.95 6.00 -8.13
C GLU A 250 9.40 6.37 -8.51
N LEU A 251 9.62 6.91 -9.71
CA LEU A 251 10.95 7.37 -10.14
C LEU A 251 11.39 8.64 -9.38
N ILE A 252 10.48 9.60 -9.26
CA ILE A 252 10.77 10.91 -8.64
C ILE A 252 10.63 10.84 -7.11
N GLY A 253 9.74 9.99 -6.62
CA GLY A 253 9.35 9.90 -5.22
C GLY A 253 10.50 9.71 -4.22
N PRO A 254 11.40 8.75 -4.41
CA PRO A 254 12.55 8.57 -3.52
C PRO A 254 13.44 9.80 -3.41
N VAL A 255 13.62 10.53 -4.53
CA VAL A 255 14.40 11.77 -4.55
C VAL A 255 13.71 12.86 -3.75
N LEU A 256 12.38 13.01 -3.91
CA LEU A 256 11.59 13.98 -3.16
C LEU A 256 11.57 13.68 -1.67
N VAL A 257 11.37 12.43 -1.30
CA VAL A 257 11.37 12.01 0.11
C VAL A 257 12.73 12.25 0.76
N LYS A 258 13.83 11.92 0.06
CA LYS A 258 15.19 12.24 0.54
C LYS A 258 15.40 13.74 0.68
N TYR A 259 14.94 14.54 -0.28
CA TYR A 259 14.99 16.00 -0.21
C TYR A 259 14.22 16.54 1.01
N VAL A 260 13.01 16.04 1.27
CA VAL A 260 12.20 16.44 2.44
C VAL A 260 12.98 16.17 3.71
N PHE A 261 13.47 14.96 3.93
CA PHE A 261 14.17 14.62 5.17
C PHE A 261 15.51 15.36 5.37
N LYS A 262 16.21 15.72 4.26
CA LYS A 262 17.35 16.62 4.35
C LYS A 262 16.93 18.03 4.76
N LYS A 263 15.84 18.55 4.17
CA LYS A 263 15.36 19.92 4.43
C LYS A 263 14.81 20.10 5.84
N THR A 264 14.25 19.04 6.43
CA THR A 264 13.74 19.03 7.80
C THR A 264 14.79 18.63 8.84
N ASN A 265 16.05 18.37 8.41
CA ASN A 265 17.16 17.89 9.26
C ASN A 265 16.83 16.58 10.01
N GLU A 266 16.05 15.70 9.40
CA GLU A 266 15.67 14.40 9.97
C GLU A 266 16.62 13.27 9.54
N ILE A 267 17.52 13.52 8.56
CA ILE A 267 18.65 12.64 8.21
C ILE A 267 19.89 13.16 8.93
N HIS A 268 20.45 12.35 9.82
CA HIS A 268 21.73 12.69 10.47
C HIS A 268 22.88 12.38 9.53
N ALA A 269 23.90 13.26 9.49
CA ALA A 269 25.05 13.19 8.57
C ALA A 269 25.83 11.87 8.67
N GLU A 270 25.86 11.23 9.84
CA GLU A 270 26.48 9.92 10.05
C GLU A 270 25.84 8.79 9.26
N ASN A 271 24.56 8.94 8.87
CA ASN A 271 23.79 7.92 8.14
C ASN A 271 23.80 8.15 6.62
N GLU A 272 24.41 9.22 6.14
CA GLU A 272 24.43 9.55 4.70
C GLU A 272 25.40 8.64 3.90
N ASN A 273 26.42 8.10 4.55
CA ASN A 273 27.48 7.28 3.97
C ASN A 273 27.33 5.76 4.20
N VAL A 274 26.16 5.28 4.56
CA VAL A 274 25.95 3.83 4.68
C VAL A 274 25.93 3.22 3.27
N PRO A 275 26.94 2.41 2.90
CA PRO A 275 26.96 1.72 1.60
C PRO A 275 25.74 0.77 1.51
N VAL A 276 25.23 0.64 0.30
CA VAL A 276 24.21 -0.36 -0.03
C VAL A 276 24.82 -1.74 0.21
N LEU A 277 24.24 -2.49 1.15
CA LEU A 277 24.58 -3.89 1.43
C LEU A 277 25.95 -4.11 2.11
N THR A 278 25.98 -4.06 3.42
CA THR A 278 26.75 -5.04 4.18
C THR A 278 25.74 -5.94 4.90
N GLU A 279 25.64 -7.17 4.43
CA GLU A 279 25.11 -8.27 5.21
C GLU A 279 25.87 -8.29 6.54
N GLU A 280 25.18 -8.19 7.66
CA GLU A 280 25.76 -8.56 8.94
C GLU A 280 26.25 -10.01 8.79
N LYS A 281 27.56 -10.17 8.66
CA LYS A 281 28.18 -11.48 8.83
C LYS A 281 27.74 -12.02 10.18
N PRO A 282 27.27 -13.25 10.26
CA PRO A 282 27.03 -13.88 11.55
C PRO A 282 28.39 -13.94 12.26
N THR A 283 28.48 -13.28 13.38
CA THR A 283 29.59 -13.48 14.34
C THR A 283 29.51 -14.93 14.79
N ILE A 284 30.35 -15.75 14.19
CA ILE A 284 30.66 -17.08 14.72
C ILE A 284 31.52 -16.79 15.97
N GLU A 285 30.89 -16.83 17.14
CA GLU A 285 31.63 -16.99 18.38
C GLU A 285 32.30 -18.38 18.33
N GLU A 286 33.60 -18.39 18.04
CA GLU A 286 34.46 -19.51 18.35
C GLU A 286 34.48 -19.69 19.88
N ASN A 287 33.66 -20.59 20.38
CA ASN A 287 33.91 -21.15 21.70
C ASN A 287 35.15 -22.01 21.62
N LYS A 288 36.28 -21.48 22.11
CA LYS A 288 37.42 -22.23 22.56
C LYS A 288 37.11 -22.82 23.94
N GLU A 289 37.32 -24.13 23.99
CA GLU A 289 37.33 -25.05 25.15
C GLU A 289 36.00 -25.55 25.68
#